data_62da68e031c08c535813eca635bf0780
#
_entry.id   62da68e031c08c535813eca635bf0780
#
_cell.length_a   1.000
_cell.length_b   1.000
_cell.length_c   1.000
_cell.angle_alpha   90.00
_cell.angle_beta   90.00
_cell.angle_gamma   90.00
#
_symmetry.space_group_name_H-M   'P 1'
#
loop_
_entity.id
_entity.type
_entity.pdbx_description
1 polymer ?
#
loop_
_entity_poly.entity_id
_entity_poly.type
_entity_poly.pdbx_seq_one_letter_code
_entity_poly.pdbx_strand_id
1 'polypeptide(L)'
;QTIAIIGAKDVPGQDVDRVGRYLIEAGYRVLPVHPKRKQVWERQVYPSITMVDSCDIVVLFRAPQYCPGHAQEVLAMKNRPSCFWMQEGISSPEARTLLQDKGIAVVEDRCIMVEHRRLLQSAS
;
A
#
# COMPACT_ATOMS: atom_id res chain seq x y z
N GLN A 1 -8.90 -10.30 -1.34
CA GLN A 1 -8.77 -8.83 -1.31
C GLN A 1 -7.63 -8.36 -2.20
N THR A 2 -7.73 -7.12 -2.62
CA THR A 2 -6.76 -6.50 -3.51
C THR A 2 -5.97 -5.43 -2.76
N ILE A 3 -4.64 -5.53 -2.83
CA ILE A 3 -3.74 -4.61 -2.15
C ILE A 3 -2.81 -3.97 -3.19
N ALA A 4 -2.86 -2.65 -3.31
CA ALA A 4 -1.91 -1.92 -4.14
C ALA A 4 -0.73 -1.48 -3.29
N ILE A 5 0.49 -1.67 -3.79
CA ILE A 5 1.71 -1.28 -3.07
C ILE A 5 2.41 -0.17 -3.86
N ILE A 6 2.44 1.03 -3.28
CA ILE A 6 3.14 2.18 -3.86
C ILE A 6 4.61 2.12 -3.43
N GLY A 7 5.51 2.27 -4.39
CA GLY A 7 6.94 2.09 -4.16
C GLY A 7 7.38 0.66 -4.28
N ALA A 8 6.62 -0.16 -5.01
CA ALA A 8 6.87 -1.59 -5.17
C ALA A 8 8.21 -1.84 -5.88
N LYS A 9 9.02 -2.72 -5.31
CA LYS A 9 10.31 -3.15 -5.87
C LYS A 9 10.53 -4.62 -5.51
N ASP A 10 11.02 -5.39 -6.45
CA ASP A 10 11.34 -6.80 -6.23
C ASP A 10 12.83 -7.04 -6.01
N VAL A 11 13.44 -6.19 -5.19
CA VAL A 11 14.87 -6.29 -4.86
C VAL A 11 15.03 -7.16 -3.61
N PRO A 12 15.65 -8.35 -3.70
CA PRO A 12 15.81 -9.25 -2.56
C PRO A 12 16.51 -8.55 -1.38
N GLY A 13 16.00 -8.78 -0.17
CA GLY A 13 16.54 -8.19 1.05
C GLY A 13 15.91 -6.88 1.45
N GLN A 14 15.15 -6.24 0.58
CA GLN A 14 14.43 -5.02 0.93
C GLN A 14 13.08 -5.36 1.57
N ASP A 15 12.65 -4.50 2.49
CA ASP A 15 11.38 -4.69 3.21
C ASP A 15 10.19 -4.77 2.25
N VAL A 16 10.16 -3.91 1.24
CA VAL A 16 9.04 -3.88 0.29
C VAL A 16 8.94 -5.20 -0.48
N ASP A 17 10.07 -5.82 -0.81
CA ASP A 17 10.07 -7.12 -1.48
C ASP A 17 9.55 -8.22 -0.56
N ARG A 18 10.03 -8.24 0.68
CA ARG A 18 9.61 -9.23 1.67
C ARG A 18 8.10 -9.14 1.94
N VAL A 19 7.61 -7.94 2.15
CA VAL A 19 6.19 -7.73 2.44
C VAL A 19 5.33 -8.06 1.22
N GLY A 20 5.74 -7.62 0.03
CA GLY A 20 5.00 -7.91 -1.19
C GLY A 20 4.87 -9.40 -1.47
N ARG A 21 5.98 -10.14 -1.34
CA ARG A 21 5.96 -11.59 -1.53
C ARG A 21 5.14 -12.30 -0.47
N TYR A 22 5.20 -11.82 0.77
CA TYR A 22 4.38 -12.37 1.86
C TYR A 22 2.89 -12.25 1.53
N LEU A 23 2.45 -11.08 1.09
CA LEU A 23 1.04 -10.84 0.79
C LEU A 23 0.57 -11.67 -0.40
N ILE A 24 1.40 -11.82 -1.42
CA ILE A 24 1.10 -12.68 -2.56
C ILE A 24 0.93 -14.13 -2.10
N GLU A 25 1.85 -14.61 -1.29
CA GLU A 25 1.83 -15.99 -0.78
C GLU A 25 0.62 -16.22 0.13
N ALA A 26 0.17 -15.19 0.83
CA ALA A 26 -1.01 -15.25 1.68
C ALA A 26 -2.33 -15.23 0.88
N GLY A 27 -2.26 -15.11 -0.45
CA GLY A 27 -3.43 -15.20 -1.31
C GLY A 27 -4.05 -13.87 -1.74
N TYR A 28 -3.43 -12.75 -1.39
CA TYR A 28 -3.94 -11.44 -1.82
C TYR A 28 -3.58 -11.17 -3.28
N ARG A 29 -4.47 -10.44 -3.95
CA ARG A 29 -4.17 -9.89 -5.26
C ARG A 29 -3.35 -8.62 -5.05
N VAL A 30 -2.06 -8.67 -5.40
CA VAL A 30 -1.14 -7.55 -5.20
C VAL A 30 -0.92 -6.81 -6.51
N LEU A 31 -1.14 -5.49 -6.47
CA LEU A 31 -0.96 -4.61 -7.62
C LEU A 31 0.24 -3.70 -7.34
N PRO A 32 1.39 -3.92 -8.00
CA PRO A 32 2.55 -3.06 -7.78
C PRO A 32 2.38 -1.71 -8.47
N VAL A 33 2.78 -0.64 -7.78
CA VAL A 33 2.72 0.74 -8.31
C VAL A 33 4.11 1.34 -8.20
N HIS A 34 4.65 1.79 -9.34
CA HIS A 34 5.96 2.42 -9.40
C HIS A 34 6.07 3.24 -10.69
N PRO A 35 6.62 4.46 -10.65
CA PRO A 35 6.61 5.33 -11.84
C PRO A 35 7.55 4.87 -12.96
N LYS A 36 8.55 4.03 -12.66
CA LYS A 36 9.60 3.68 -13.63
C LYS A 36 9.69 2.20 -13.95
N ARG A 37 9.26 1.31 -13.05
CA ARG A 37 9.39 -0.14 -13.28
C ARG A 37 8.25 -0.64 -14.13
N LYS A 38 8.53 -1.65 -14.97
CA LYS A 38 7.52 -2.26 -15.84
C LYS A 38 6.95 -3.53 -15.27
N GLN A 39 7.77 -4.30 -14.56
CA GLN A 39 7.35 -5.52 -13.89
C GLN A 39 7.94 -5.59 -12.49
N VAL A 40 7.15 -6.03 -11.53
CA VAL A 40 7.57 -6.33 -10.16
C VAL A 40 6.80 -7.56 -9.73
N TRP A 41 7.49 -8.56 -9.16
CA TRP A 41 6.91 -9.85 -8.74
C TRP A 41 6.16 -10.53 -9.89
N GLU A 42 6.72 -10.44 -11.10
CA GLU A 42 6.14 -11.03 -12.33
C GLU A 42 4.75 -10.47 -12.66
N ARG A 43 4.44 -9.26 -12.19
CA ARG A 43 3.18 -8.57 -12.43
C ARG A 43 3.43 -7.27 -13.16
N GLN A 44 2.46 -6.86 -13.97
CA GLN A 44 2.49 -5.57 -14.60
C GLN A 44 2.40 -4.47 -13.54
N VAL A 45 3.22 -3.44 -13.70
CA VAL A 45 3.28 -2.31 -12.76
C VAL A 45 2.41 -1.17 -13.27
N TYR A 46 1.68 -0.56 -12.35
CA TYR A 46 0.91 0.66 -12.64
C TYR A 46 1.80 1.87 -12.36
N PRO A 47 1.92 2.83 -13.31
CA PRO A 47 2.77 4.00 -13.10
C PRO A 47 2.31 4.91 -11.96
N SER A 48 1.02 4.92 -11.67
CA SER A 48 0.42 5.73 -10.61
C SER A 48 -0.77 4.99 -10.04
N ILE A 49 -1.06 5.23 -8.75
CA ILE A 49 -2.24 4.66 -8.11
C ILE A 49 -3.53 5.12 -8.80
N THR A 50 -3.51 6.28 -9.45
CA THR A 50 -4.68 6.80 -10.17
C THR A 50 -5.07 5.93 -11.35
N MET A 51 -4.17 5.08 -11.84
CA MET A 51 -4.42 4.16 -12.95
C MET A 51 -4.95 2.81 -12.50
N VAL A 52 -5.06 2.58 -11.20
CA VAL A 52 -5.65 1.38 -10.63
C VAL A 52 -7.16 1.59 -10.54
N ASP A 53 -7.95 0.68 -11.12
CA ASP A 53 -9.40 0.81 -11.12
C ASP A 53 -9.98 0.75 -9.71
N SER A 54 -9.55 -0.23 -8.93
CA SER A 54 -10.02 -0.38 -7.55
C SER A 54 -9.06 -1.27 -6.77
N CYS A 55 -8.99 -1.02 -5.47
CA CYS A 55 -8.28 -1.88 -4.54
C CYS A 55 -8.86 -1.65 -3.14
N ASP A 56 -8.63 -2.59 -2.25
CA ASP A 56 -9.16 -2.51 -0.88
C ASP A 56 -8.22 -1.72 0.02
N ILE A 57 -6.93 -1.94 -0.13
CA ILE A 57 -5.90 -1.32 0.70
C ILE A 57 -4.80 -0.77 -0.19
N VAL A 58 -4.34 0.44 0.11
CA VAL A 58 -3.14 1.01 -0.49
C VAL A 58 -2.05 1.01 0.57
N VAL A 59 -0.94 0.32 0.30
CA VAL A 59 0.21 0.24 1.19
C VAL A 59 1.33 1.10 0.63
N LEU A 60 1.95 1.94 1.48
CA LEU A 60 2.97 2.89 1.06
C LEU A 60 4.35 2.51 1.59
N PHE A 61 5.27 2.33 0.65
CA PHE A 61 6.71 2.25 0.89
C PHE A 61 7.37 3.49 0.28
N ARG A 62 7.02 4.66 0.80
CA ARG A 62 7.51 5.95 0.33
C ARG A 62 7.89 6.82 1.51
N ALA A 63 8.88 7.70 1.32
CA ALA A 63 9.27 8.63 2.37
C ALA A 63 8.07 9.49 2.80
N PRO A 64 8.01 9.92 4.08
CA PRO A 64 6.85 10.64 4.59
C PRO A 64 6.46 11.88 3.79
N GLN A 65 7.45 12.60 3.25
CA GLN A 65 7.16 13.82 2.47
C GLN A 65 6.34 13.57 1.21
N TYR A 66 6.30 12.33 0.71
CA TYR A 66 5.52 11.97 -0.49
C TYR A 66 4.12 11.49 -0.15
N CYS A 67 3.84 11.20 1.10
CA CYS A 67 2.54 10.63 1.50
C CYS A 67 1.36 11.57 1.23
N PRO A 68 1.45 12.90 1.48
CA PRO A 68 0.34 13.78 1.15
C PRO A 68 -0.04 13.77 -0.33
N GLY A 69 0.96 13.73 -1.22
CA GLY A 69 0.72 13.64 -2.67
C GLY A 69 0.01 12.35 -3.03
N HIS A 70 0.40 11.23 -2.44
CA HIS A 70 -0.25 9.95 -2.68
C HIS A 70 -1.68 9.93 -2.10
N ALA A 71 -1.91 10.61 -0.97
CA ALA A 71 -3.25 10.73 -0.42
C ALA A 71 -4.17 11.48 -1.40
N GLN A 72 -3.68 12.54 -2.03
CA GLN A 72 -4.44 13.26 -3.04
C GLN A 72 -4.72 12.40 -4.26
N GLU A 73 -3.76 11.59 -4.70
CA GLU A 73 -3.96 10.65 -5.79
C GLU A 73 -5.06 9.64 -5.46
N VAL A 74 -5.06 9.12 -4.24
CA VAL A 74 -6.08 8.18 -3.78
C VAL A 74 -7.47 8.82 -3.82
N LEU A 75 -7.58 10.09 -3.42
CA LEU A 75 -8.86 10.81 -3.50
C LEU A 75 -9.32 11.00 -4.93
N ALA A 76 -8.41 10.99 -5.89
CA ALA A 76 -8.72 11.14 -7.31
C ALA A 76 -9.01 9.80 -8.00
N MET A 77 -8.86 8.67 -7.30
CA MET A 77 -9.15 7.36 -7.88
C MET A 77 -10.64 7.23 -8.23
N LYS A 78 -10.92 6.46 -9.27
CA LYS A 78 -12.28 6.17 -9.70
C LYS A 78 -13.06 5.47 -8.56
N ASN A 79 -12.42 4.52 -7.89
CA ASN A 79 -12.97 3.83 -6.75
C ASN A 79 -11.97 3.92 -5.61
N ARG A 80 -12.36 4.59 -4.52
CA ARG A 80 -11.47 4.80 -3.39
C ARG A 80 -11.27 3.51 -2.59
N PRO A 81 -10.04 3.26 -2.08
CA PRO A 81 -9.80 2.12 -1.21
C PRO A 81 -10.44 2.34 0.17
N SER A 82 -10.55 1.27 0.94
CA SER A 82 -11.04 1.33 2.32
C SER A 82 -9.95 1.75 3.31
N CYS A 83 -8.67 1.59 2.94
CA CYS A 83 -7.57 1.84 3.85
C CYS A 83 -6.34 2.39 3.13
N PHE A 84 -5.69 3.36 3.78
CA PHE A 84 -4.43 3.96 3.35
C PHE A 84 -3.40 3.62 4.43
N TRP A 85 -2.48 2.72 4.12
CA TRP A 85 -1.59 2.10 5.08
C TRP A 85 -0.15 2.58 4.90
N MET A 86 0.34 3.34 5.87
CA MET A 86 1.74 3.79 5.91
C MET A 86 2.55 2.78 6.72
N GLN A 87 3.55 2.18 6.08
CA GLN A 87 4.37 1.12 6.66
C GLN A 87 5.22 1.61 7.83
N GLU A 88 5.83 0.68 8.55
CA GLU A 88 6.70 0.96 9.68
C GLU A 88 7.75 2.02 9.33
N GLY A 89 7.89 3.02 10.18
CA GLY A 89 8.79 4.15 9.95
C GLY A 89 8.18 5.28 9.12
N ILE A 90 6.94 5.13 8.64
CA ILE A 90 6.29 6.11 7.78
C ILE A 90 5.06 6.68 8.47
N SER A 91 5.08 7.98 8.73
CA SER A 91 3.96 8.72 9.31
C SER A 91 3.78 10.04 8.58
N SER A 92 2.54 10.44 8.38
CA SER A 92 2.21 11.72 7.78
C SER A 92 0.88 12.25 8.32
N PRO A 93 0.94 13.15 9.33
CA PRO A 93 -0.28 13.78 9.82
C PRO A 93 -1.02 14.54 8.74
N GLU A 94 -0.29 15.10 7.76
CA GLU A 94 -0.91 15.81 6.64
C GLU A 94 -1.74 14.86 5.76
N ALA A 95 -1.19 13.69 5.43
CA ALA A 95 -1.94 12.68 4.67
C ALA A 95 -3.18 12.24 5.45
N ARG A 96 -3.05 12.01 6.75
CA ARG A 96 -4.18 11.66 7.61
C ARG A 96 -5.27 12.71 7.55
N THR A 97 -4.89 14.00 7.65
CA THR A 97 -5.84 15.10 7.59
C THR A 97 -6.57 15.14 6.25
N LEU A 98 -5.85 14.92 5.14
CA LEU A 98 -6.44 14.90 3.80
C LEU A 98 -7.48 13.80 3.64
N LEU A 99 -7.26 12.65 4.27
CA LEU A 99 -8.14 11.48 4.14
C LEU A 99 -9.21 11.40 5.22
N GLN A 100 -9.12 12.27 6.23
CA GLN A 100 -10.06 12.32 7.33
C GLN A 100 -11.47 12.59 6.82
N ASP A 101 -12.45 11.87 7.33
CA ASP A 101 -13.87 12.02 6.96
C ASP A 101 -14.17 11.68 5.49
N LYS A 102 -13.27 10.95 4.82
CA LYS A 102 -13.48 10.52 3.43
C LYS A 102 -13.86 9.05 3.31
N GLY A 103 -14.12 8.38 4.43
CA GLY A 103 -14.46 6.96 4.41
C GLY A 103 -13.26 6.04 4.24
N ILE A 104 -12.04 6.55 4.43
CA ILE A 104 -10.80 5.81 4.27
C ILE A 104 -10.12 5.71 5.62
N ALA A 105 -9.90 4.49 6.10
CA ALA A 105 -9.13 4.27 7.32
C ALA A 105 -7.66 4.59 7.06
N VAL A 106 -7.00 5.23 8.01
CA VAL A 106 -5.58 5.58 7.89
C VAL A 106 -4.79 4.86 8.97
N VAL A 107 -3.77 4.10 8.56
CA VAL A 107 -2.85 3.42 9.46
C VAL A 107 -1.47 4.04 9.26
N GLU A 108 -0.78 4.33 10.35
CA GLU A 108 0.56 4.93 10.32
C GLU A 108 1.55 4.07 11.08
N ASP A 109 2.79 3.98 10.55
CA ASP A 109 3.93 3.39 11.25
C ASP A 109 3.67 1.95 11.71
N ARG A 110 3.12 1.12 10.81
CA ARG A 110 2.85 -0.29 11.10
C ARG A 110 3.22 -1.14 9.90
N CYS A 111 3.81 -2.31 10.17
CA CYS A 111 4.09 -3.28 9.12
C CYS A 111 2.87 -4.16 8.89
N ILE A 112 2.32 -4.13 7.68
CA ILE A 112 1.11 -4.90 7.34
C ILE A 112 1.34 -6.41 7.48
N MET A 113 2.55 -6.88 7.18
CA MET A 113 2.89 -8.30 7.35
C MET A 113 2.82 -8.71 8.82
N VAL A 114 3.36 -7.89 9.71
CA VAL A 114 3.34 -8.15 11.16
C VAL A 114 1.91 -8.13 11.69
N GLU A 115 1.12 -7.16 11.28
CA GLU A 115 -0.27 -7.06 11.72
C GLU A 115 -1.10 -8.23 11.21
N HIS A 116 -0.87 -8.65 9.96
CA HIS A 116 -1.55 -9.81 9.40
C HIS A 116 -1.25 -11.08 10.18
N ARG A 117 0.03 -11.32 10.49
CA ARG A 117 0.44 -12.48 11.30
C ARG A 117 -0.21 -12.47 12.69
N ARG A 118 -0.25 -11.29 13.31
CA ARG A 118 -0.85 -11.13 14.63
C ARG A 118 -2.34 -11.47 14.61
N LEU A 119 -3.06 -11.02 13.58
CA LEU A 119 -4.49 -11.31 13.44
C LEU A 119 -4.74 -12.82 13.24
N LEU A 120 -3.90 -13.49 12.45
CA LEU A 120 -4.02 -14.93 12.25
C LEU A 120 -3.78 -15.69 13.54
N GLN A 121 -2.80 -15.29 14.35
CA GLN A 121 -2.52 -15.92 15.63
C GLN A 121 -3.68 -15.72 16.60
N SER A 122 -4.29 -14.54 16.59
CA SER A 122 -5.44 -14.24 17.45
C SER A 122 -6.68 -15.03 17.06
N ALA A 123 -6.82 -15.38 15.76
CA ALA A 123 -7.96 -16.12 15.25
C ALA A 123 -7.82 -17.63 15.51
N SER A 124 -6.62 -18.10 15.78
CA SER A 124 -6.39 -19.52 16.10
C SER A 124 -6.37 -19.78 17.61
#